data_26a6ba04776ea02cb354e6ea03a058cc
#
_entry.id   26a6ba04776ea02cb354e6ea03a058cc
#
_cell.length_a   1.000
_cell.length_b   1.000
_cell.length_c   1.000
_cell.angle_alpha   90.00
_cell.angle_beta   90.00
_cell.angle_gamma   90.00
#
_symmetry.space_group_name_H-M   'P 1'
#
loop_
_entity.id
_entity.type
_entity.pdbx_description
1 polymer ?
#
loop_
_entity_poly.entity_id
_entity_poly.type
_entity_poly.pdbx_seq_one_letter_code
_entity_poly.pdbx_strand_id
1 'polypeptide(L)'
;MALALYRRYRPDTFDGVVGQDQVTIPLKRALDEGRLTHAYLFSGPRGCGKTSSARILARCINCAEGPTSHPCGQCDSCRDLAANGPGSVDVIEVDAASHNGVDDARELRERAGFAPARDRYKIFILDEAHMVTQQGFNALLKVVEEPPEHVMFIFATTEPDKVIGTIRSRTHHYPFRLVPPEVMAPYLEEVCRREKIAPENGVLKLAMRAGGGSVRDTLSVLDQLMAGAAGNKITYDSAVALLGYTPDTLISDAVDAVCAGDGARLYDVVEKVVVGGFDPRKFVEDLLSRVRDLLVLTLAGDNARSVLSSDTGAGSEEALRRQAQELGLVRLTSIAEIINDALAGMSGATSPRMRLELLAAQLLVPGRGPAGDGGQSMVPSGSDTSASAQPGAKEAPRVQQRPAGANTDPRRGYVRPQEYSNRIKQ
;
A
#
# COMPACT_ATOMS: atom_id res chain seq x y z
N MET A 1 -29.27 10.80 -1.96
CA MET A 1 -27.83 10.89 -1.62
C MET A 1 -27.02 10.71 -2.90
N ALA A 2 -26.03 11.58 -3.14
CA ALA A 2 -25.13 11.41 -4.26
C ALA A 2 -24.22 10.19 -4.04
N LEU A 3 -24.02 9.36 -5.06
CA LEU A 3 -23.07 8.26 -5.02
C LEU A 3 -21.65 8.81 -4.94
N ALA A 4 -20.77 8.16 -4.15
CA ALA A 4 -19.36 8.51 -4.08
C ALA A 4 -18.68 8.48 -5.46
N LEU A 5 -17.71 9.37 -5.68
CA LEU A 5 -17.02 9.52 -6.98
C LEU A 5 -16.49 8.20 -7.52
N TYR A 6 -15.82 7.38 -6.68
CA TYR A 6 -15.26 6.11 -7.12
C TYR A 6 -16.31 5.11 -7.62
N ARG A 7 -17.60 5.27 -7.23
CA ARG A 7 -18.71 4.47 -7.75
C ARG A 7 -19.28 5.07 -9.05
N ARG A 8 -19.41 6.41 -9.12
CA ARG A 8 -19.92 7.11 -10.31
C ARG A 8 -18.98 6.98 -11.51
N TYR A 9 -17.68 6.97 -11.25
CA TYR A 9 -16.62 6.85 -12.25
C TYR A 9 -16.06 5.44 -12.40
N ARG A 10 -16.80 4.43 -11.89
CA ARG A 10 -16.46 3.04 -12.14
C ARG A 10 -16.62 2.72 -13.63
N PRO A 11 -15.58 2.20 -14.31
CA PRO A 11 -15.64 1.96 -15.74
C PRO A 11 -16.67 0.87 -16.09
N ASP A 12 -17.37 1.07 -17.20
CA ASP A 12 -18.34 0.14 -17.80
C ASP A 12 -17.74 -0.70 -18.94
N THR A 13 -16.61 -0.25 -19.49
CA THR A 13 -15.89 -0.89 -20.60
C THR A 13 -14.39 -0.89 -20.32
N PHE A 14 -13.63 -1.72 -21.05
CA PHE A 14 -12.17 -1.74 -20.93
C PHE A 14 -11.51 -0.42 -21.33
N ASP A 15 -12.14 0.37 -22.22
CA ASP A 15 -11.62 1.68 -22.61
C ASP A 15 -11.66 2.73 -21.48
N GLY A 16 -12.54 2.52 -20.51
CA GLY A 16 -12.62 3.35 -19.30
C GLY A 16 -11.67 2.93 -18.17
N VAL A 17 -10.92 1.84 -18.32
CA VAL A 17 -9.99 1.36 -17.29
C VAL A 17 -8.66 2.10 -17.40
N VAL A 18 -8.41 3.01 -16.49
CA VAL A 18 -7.26 3.93 -16.52
C VAL A 18 -5.94 3.21 -16.23
N GLY A 19 -4.95 3.39 -17.12
CA GLY A 19 -3.55 3.01 -16.89
C GLY A 19 -3.29 1.51 -16.78
N GLN A 20 -4.13 0.67 -17.43
CA GLN A 20 -3.99 -0.80 -17.39
C GLN A 20 -3.90 -1.42 -18.80
N ASP A 21 -3.27 -0.72 -19.75
CA ASP A 21 -3.20 -1.14 -21.15
C ASP A 21 -2.57 -2.54 -21.33
N GLN A 22 -1.59 -2.88 -20.47
CA GLN A 22 -0.96 -4.20 -20.44
C GLN A 22 -1.93 -5.34 -20.12
N VAL A 23 -3.10 -5.04 -19.52
CA VAL A 23 -4.17 -5.99 -19.21
C VAL A 23 -5.32 -5.86 -20.22
N THR A 24 -5.79 -4.64 -20.48
CA THR A 24 -7.00 -4.40 -21.28
C THR A 24 -6.80 -4.72 -22.75
N ILE A 25 -5.64 -4.42 -23.33
CA ILE A 25 -5.36 -4.69 -24.76
C ILE A 25 -5.37 -6.22 -25.05
N PRO A 26 -4.63 -7.07 -24.30
CA PRO A 26 -4.68 -8.51 -24.50
C PRO A 26 -6.07 -9.12 -24.28
N LEU A 27 -6.83 -8.63 -23.26
CA LEU A 27 -8.18 -9.13 -22.99
C LEU A 27 -9.15 -8.77 -24.11
N LYS A 28 -9.12 -7.53 -24.63
CA LYS A 28 -9.93 -7.13 -25.78
C LYS A 28 -9.61 -7.98 -27.00
N ARG A 29 -8.34 -8.20 -27.28
CA ARG A 29 -7.90 -9.04 -28.39
C ARG A 29 -8.39 -10.49 -28.24
N ALA A 30 -8.27 -11.07 -27.04
CA ALA A 30 -8.76 -12.43 -26.76
C ALA A 30 -10.27 -12.56 -26.95
N LEU A 31 -11.04 -11.52 -26.57
CA LEU A 31 -12.49 -11.48 -26.78
C LEU A 31 -12.85 -11.44 -28.28
N ASP A 32 -12.20 -10.54 -29.04
CA ASP A 32 -12.52 -10.34 -30.47
C ASP A 32 -12.08 -11.53 -31.35
N GLU A 33 -11.03 -12.25 -30.94
CA GLU A 33 -10.52 -13.44 -31.62
C GLU A 33 -11.15 -14.75 -31.12
N GLY A 34 -12.06 -14.69 -30.13
CA GLY A 34 -12.71 -15.86 -29.55
C GLY A 34 -11.78 -16.81 -28.78
N ARG A 35 -10.60 -16.30 -28.35
CA ARG A 35 -9.59 -17.07 -27.60
C ARG A 35 -9.80 -16.93 -26.08
N LEU A 36 -10.97 -17.36 -25.62
CA LEU A 36 -11.31 -17.31 -24.20
C LEU A 36 -10.78 -18.54 -23.47
N THR A 37 -10.38 -18.34 -22.21
CA THR A 37 -10.04 -19.41 -21.28
C THR A 37 -11.10 -19.52 -20.19
N HIS A 38 -11.18 -20.68 -19.56
CA HIS A 38 -12.13 -20.94 -18.50
C HIS A 38 -11.76 -20.28 -17.15
N ALA A 39 -10.50 -19.85 -16.98
CA ALA A 39 -10.06 -19.29 -15.70
C ALA A 39 -9.05 -18.13 -15.87
N TYR A 40 -9.31 -17.04 -15.17
CA TYR A 40 -8.51 -15.82 -15.15
C TYR A 40 -8.06 -15.52 -13.73
N LEU A 41 -6.85 -14.98 -13.58
CA LEU A 41 -6.32 -14.45 -12.31
C LEU A 41 -5.93 -13.00 -12.50
N PHE A 42 -6.66 -12.08 -11.87
CA PHE A 42 -6.36 -10.65 -11.81
C PHE A 42 -5.65 -10.34 -10.50
N SER A 43 -4.38 -10.01 -10.56
CA SER A 43 -3.58 -9.68 -9.38
C SER A 43 -3.14 -8.22 -9.38
N GLY A 44 -2.78 -7.70 -8.21
CA GLY A 44 -2.20 -6.37 -8.08
C GLY A 44 -2.78 -5.57 -6.92
N PRO A 45 -2.27 -4.36 -6.69
CA PRO A 45 -2.64 -3.53 -5.54
C PRO A 45 -4.13 -3.24 -5.46
N ARG A 46 -4.60 -2.85 -4.26
CA ARG A 46 -5.99 -2.46 -4.05
C ARG A 46 -6.35 -1.23 -4.89
N GLY A 47 -7.60 -1.19 -5.38
CA GLY A 47 -8.14 -0.01 -6.07
C GLY A 47 -7.65 0.23 -7.49
N CYS A 48 -6.86 -0.70 -8.11
CA CYS A 48 -6.37 -0.60 -9.48
C CYS A 48 -7.36 -1.10 -10.55
N GLY A 49 -8.58 -1.50 -10.17
CA GLY A 49 -9.62 -1.87 -11.13
C GLY A 49 -9.83 -3.36 -11.37
N LYS A 50 -9.22 -4.28 -10.59
CA LYS A 50 -9.35 -5.75 -10.74
C LYS A 50 -10.81 -6.22 -10.79
N THR A 51 -11.59 -5.92 -9.75
CA THR A 51 -13.00 -6.32 -9.65
C THR A 51 -13.87 -5.65 -10.72
N SER A 52 -13.58 -4.39 -11.07
CA SER A 52 -14.27 -3.70 -12.18
C SER A 52 -13.98 -4.39 -13.51
N SER A 53 -12.73 -4.72 -13.80
CA SER A 53 -12.34 -5.44 -15.01
C SER A 53 -12.90 -6.85 -15.07
N ALA A 54 -13.06 -7.54 -13.92
CA ALA A 54 -13.73 -8.83 -13.84
C ALA A 54 -15.22 -8.73 -14.29
N ARG A 55 -15.92 -7.71 -13.80
CA ARG A 55 -17.32 -7.45 -14.23
C ARG A 55 -17.40 -7.05 -15.70
N ILE A 56 -16.47 -6.22 -16.18
CA ILE A 56 -16.40 -5.84 -17.61
C ILE A 56 -16.15 -7.07 -18.47
N LEU A 57 -15.24 -7.95 -18.07
CA LEU A 57 -14.97 -9.21 -18.79
C LEU A 57 -16.22 -10.08 -18.85
N ALA A 58 -16.90 -10.28 -17.73
CA ALA A 58 -18.16 -11.02 -17.65
C ALA A 58 -19.23 -10.39 -18.57
N ARG A 59 -19.34 -9.07 -18.57
CA ARG A 59 -20.26 -8.32 -19.44
C ARG A 59 -19.94 -8.48 -20.92
N CYS A 60 -18.67 -8.49 -21.29
CA CYS A 60 -18.21 -8.70 -22.67
C CYS A 60 -18.51 -10.12 -23.14
N ILE A 61 -18.31 -11.13 -22.28
CA ILE A 61 -18.55 -12.55 -22.58
C ILE A 61 -20.04 -12.84 -22.73
N ASN A 62 -20.87 -12.33 -21.82
CA ASN A 62 -22.31 -12.61 -21.76
C ASN A 62 -23.16 -11.62 -22.55
N CYS A 63 -22.57 -10.65 -23.24
CA CYS A 63 -23.31 -9.76 -24.12
C CYS A 63 -24.06 -10.56 -25.20
N ALA A 64 -25.30 -10.17 -25.50
CA ALA A 64 -26.10 -10.84 -26.53
C ALA A 64 -25.39 -10.83 -27.90
N GLU A 65 -24.63 -9.78 -28.21
CA GLU A 65 -23.83 -9.61 -29.43
C GLU A 65 -22.40 -10.17 -29.31
N GLY A 66 -22.07 -10.75 -28.14
CA GLY A 66 -20.70 -11.20 -27.86
C GLY A 66 -20.46 -12.70 -28.02
N PRO A 67 -19.27 -13.19 -27.58
CA PRO A 67 -18.21 -12.43 -26.89
C PRO A 67 -17.62 -11.31 -27.73
N THR A 68 -17.41 -10.13 -27.12
CA THR A 68 -16.93 -8.94 -27.82
C THR A 68 -16.18 -8.00 -26.85
N SER A 69 -15.18 -7.29 -27.32
CA SER A 69 -14.50 -6.25 -26.55
C SER A 69 -15.37 -4.99 -26.33
N HIS A 70 -16.45 -4.85 -27.11
CA HIS A 70 -17.38 -3.69 -27.07
C HIS A 70 -18.80 -4.18 -26.77
N PRO A 71 -19.16 -4.41 -25.50
CA PRO A 71 -20.47 -4.87 -25.12
C PRO A 71 -21.55 -3.85 -25.51
N CYS A 72 -22.71 -4.33 -26.05
CA CYS A 72 -23.75 -3.49 -26.64
C CYS A 72 -24.39 -2.47 -25.68
N GLY A 73 -24.28 -2.70 -24.35
CA GLY A 73 -24.84 -1.82 -23.32
C GLY A 73 -26.35 -1.86 -23.15
N GLN A 74 -27.08 -2.56 -24.04
CA GLN A 74 -28.55 -2.53 -24.11
C GLN A 74 -29.22 -3.84 -23.72
N CYS A 75 -28.57 -4.99 -23.92
CA CYS A 75 -29.13 -6.27 -23.52
C CYS A 75 -29.18 -6.42 -21.98
N ASP A 76 -29.98 -7.34 -21.48
CA ASP A 76 -30.21 -7.52 -20.05
C ASP A 76 -28.90 -7.80 -19.30
N SER A 77 -28.05 -8.68 -19.83
CA SER A 77 -26.73 -8.97 -19.24
C SER A 77 -25.87 -7.70 -19.15
N CYS A 78 -25.85 -6.87 -20.20
CA CYS A 78 -25.12 -5.61 -20.20
C CYS A 78 -25.66 -4.59 -19.19
N ARG A 79 -26.97 -4.52 -19.00
CA ARG A 79 -27.60 -3.61 -18.01
C ARG A 79 -27.34 -4.08 -16.60
N ASP A 80 -27.50 -5.39 -16.35
CA ASP A 80 -27.30 -6.01 -15.04
C ASP A 80 -25.84 -5.87 -14.56
N LEU A 81 -24.88 -6.04 -15.47
CA LEU A 81 -23.44 -5.98 -15.18
C LEU A 81 -22.82 -4.59 -15.34
N ALA A 82 -23.63 -3.56 -15.64
CA ALA A 82 -23.15 -2.17 -15.62
C ALA A 82 -22.54 -1.79 -14.28
N ALA A 83 -21.74 -0.72 -14.21
CA ALA A 83 -21.03 -0.27 -13.01
C ALA A 83 -21.95 -0.12 -11.78
N ASN A 84 -23.20 0.32 -12.02
CA ASN A 84 -24.22 0.50 -11.00
C ASN A 84 -25.40 -0.48 -11.17
N GLY A 85 -25.22 -1.54 -11.96
CA GLY A 85 -26.25 -2.54 -12.21
C GLY A 85 -26.45 -3.49 -11.01
N PRO A 86 -27.62 -4.15 -10.94
CA PRO A 86 -27.96 -5.02 -9.82
C PRO A 86 -27.13 -6.31 -9.73
N GLY A 87 -26.42 -6.66 -10.78
CA GLY A 87 -25.77 -7.96 -10.97
C GLY A 87 -26.63 -8.93 -11.78
N SER A 88 -26.00 -9.92 -12.43
CA SER A 88 -26.67 -10.97 -13.20
C SER A 88 -26.83 -12.25 -12.38
N VAL A 89 -27.92 -12.98 -12.59
CA VAL A 89 -28.14 -14.30 -11.99
C VAL A 89 -27.07 -15.33 -12.40
N ASP A 90 -26.47 -15.15 -13.57
CA ASP A 90 -25.45 -16.03 -14.13
C ASP A 90 -24.00 -15.52 -13.88
N VAL A 91 -23.85 -14.36 -13.22
CA VAL A 91 -22.54 -13.83 -12.78
C VAL A 91 -22.54 -13.70 -11.26
N ILE A 92 -21.93 -14.66 -10.61
CA ILE A 92 -21.91 -14.79 -9.16
C ILE A 92 -20.64 -14.15 -8.62
N GLU A 93 -20.78 -12.99 -7.97
CA GLU A 93 -19.68 -12.29 -7.32
C GLU A 93 -19.62 -12.70 -5.84
N VAL A 94 -18.48 -13.24 -5.42
CA VAL A 94 -18.23 -13.67 -4.04
C VAL A 94 -17.03 -12.91 -3.50
N ASP A 95 -17.23 -12.23 -2.39
CA ASP A 95 -16.14 -11.66 -1.59
C ASP A 95 -15.58 -12.77 -0.68
N ALA A 96 -14.38 -13.24 -1.00
CA ALA A 96 -13.73 -14.30 -0.22
C ALA A 96 -13.30 -13.83 1.18
N ALA A 97 -13.33 -12.53 1.50
CA ALA A 97 -13.13 -12.07 2.87
C ALA A 97 -14.30 -12.47 3.78
N SER A 98 -15.51 -12.55 3.21
CA SER A 98 -16.73 -12.92 3.93
C SER A 98 -17.12 -14.38 3.73
N HIS A 99 -16.75 -15.00 2.60
CA HIS A 99 -17.10 -16.36 2.17
C HIS A 99 -15.85 -17.15 1.79
N ASN A 100 -15.13 -17.64 2.77
CA ASN A 100 -13.80 -18.26 2.58
C ASN A 100 -13.76 -19.75 2.96
N GLY A 101 -14.85 -20.29 3.46
CA GLY A 101 -14.94 -21.62 4.03
C GLY A 101 -15.01 -22.76 2.97
N VAL A 102 -14.89 -23.97 3.48
CA VAL A 102 -15.06 -25.18 2.67
C VAL A 102 -16.50 -25.32 2.18
N ASP A 103 -17.47 -24.92 3.00
CA ASP A 103 -18.89 -25.05 2.68
C ASP A 103 -19.31 -24.04 1.61
N ASP A 104 -18.78 -22.79 1.68
CA ASP A 104 -18.96 -21.81 0.60
C ASP A 104 -18.39 -22.33 -0.73
N ALA A 105 -17.20 -22.92 -0.69
CA ALA A 105 -16.57 -23.52 -1.86
C ALA A 105 -17.34 -24.72 -2.43
N ARG A 106 -17.95 -25.54 -1.57
CA ARG A 106 -18.83 -26.66 -2.00
C ARG A 106 -20.10 -26.14 -2.66
N GLU A 107 -20.71 -25.10 -2.09
CA GLU A 107 -21.88 -24.45 -2.69
C GLU A 107 -21.56 -23.88 -4.08
N LEU A 108 -20.42 -23.19 -4.24
CA LEU A 108 -19.96 -22.70 -5.55
C LEU A 108 -19.77 -23.85 -6.55
N ARG A 109 -19.17 -24.95 -6.12
CA ARG A 109 -18.99 -26.14 -6.96
C ARG A 109 -20.32 -26.75 -7.39
N GLU A 110 -21.29 -26.85 -6.48
CA GLU A 110 -22.63 -27.34 -6.78
C GLU A 110 -23.34 -26.43 -7.79
N ARG A 111 -23.29 -25.11 -7.56
CA ARG A 111 -23.83 -24.11 -8.49
C ARG A 111 -23.20 -24.18 -9.88
N ALA A 112 -21.91 -24.51 -9.97
CA ALA A 112 -21.20 -24.65 -11.25
C ALA A 112 -21.72 -25.85 -12.08
N GLY A 113 -22.31 -26.86 -11.44
CA GLY A 113 -22.94 -28.01 -12.13
C GLY A 113 -24.23 -27.67 -12.88
N PHE A 114 -24.85 -26.53 -12.59
CA PHE A 114 -26.09 -26.11 -13.25
C PHE A 114 -25.82 -25.19 -14.43
N ALA A 115 -26.51 -25.40 -15.54
CA ALA A 115 -26.45 -24.50 -16.69
C ALA A 115 -26.84 -23.04 -16.30
N PRO A 116 -26.34 -22.03 -17.04
CA PRO A 116 -26.81 -20.66 -16.86
C PRO A 116 -28.32 -20.56 -17.12
N ALA A 117 -28.96 -19.64 -16.36
CA ALA A 117 -30.40 -19.45 -16.44
C ALA A 117 -30.83 -18.62 -17.68
N ARG A 118 -29.96 -17.69 -18.10
CA ARG A 118 -30.26 -16.73 -19.16
C ARG A 118 -29.07 -16.48 -20.07
N ASP A 119 -27.90 -16.28 -19.48
CA ASP A 119 -26.72 -15.82 -20.19
C ASP A 119 -25.98 -16.99 -20.87
N ARG A 120 -24.95 -16.71 -21.65
CA ARG A 120 -24.16 -17.71 -22.37
C ARG A 120 -23.27 -18.54 -21.46
N TYR A 121 -22.67 -17.88 -20.48
CA TYR A 121 -21.75 -18.47 -19.50
C TYR A 121 -22.20 -18.18 -18.08
N LYS A 122 -21.98 -19.13 -17.20
CA LYS A 122 -22.05 -18.96 -15.76
C LYS A 122 -20.67 -18.58 -15.25
N ILE A 123 -20.54 -17.35 -14.76
CA ILE A 123 -19.25 -16.76 -14.40
C ILE A 123 -19.16 -16.57 -12.89
N PHE A 124 -18.10 -17.08 -12.28
CA PHE A 124 -17.81 -16.91 -10.87
C PHE A 124 -16.67 -15.91 -10.71
N ILE A 125 -16.93 -14.77 -10.06
CA ILE A 125 -15.94 -13.77 -9.71
C ILE A 125 -15.65 -13.90 -8.21
N LEU A 126 -14.44 -14.37 -7.87
CA LEU A 126 -13.98 -14.47 -6.50
C LEU A 126 -13.05 -13.29 -6.21
N ASP A 127 -13.57 -12.30 -5.48
CA ASP A 127 -12.77 -11.13 -5.05
C ASP A 127 -12.02 -11.46 -3.77
N GLU A 128 -10.85 -10.85 -3.59
CA GLU A 128 -9.88 -11.15 -2.54
C GLU A 128 -9.60 -12.65 -2.38
N ALA A 129 -9.42 -13.32 -3.51
CA ALA A 129 -9.28 -14.78 -3.59
C ALA A 129 -8.19 -15.36 -2.67
N HIS A 130 -7.18 -14.58 -2.27
CA HIS A 130 -6.16 -14.99 -1.30
C HIS A 130 -6.73 -15.28 0.10
N MET A 131 -7.96 -14.84 0.40
CA MET A 131 -8.65 -15.11 1.67
C MET A 131 -9.30 -16.51 1.70
N VAL A 132 -9.47 -17.16 0.55
CA VAL A 132 -10.01 -18.54 0.50
C VAL A 132 -9.07 -19.50 1.22
N THR A 133 -9.60 -20.29 2.14
CA THR A 133 -8.82 -21.28 2.88
C THR A 133 -8.24 -22.34 1.94
N GLN A 134 -7.13 -22.98 2.36
CA GLN A 134 -6.54 -24.10 1.60
C GLN A 134 -7.57 -25.22 1.32
N GLN A 135 -8.42 -25.50 2.29
CA GLN A 135 -9.47 -26.51 2.16
C GLN A 135 -10.57 -26.06 1.20
N GLY A 136 -10.93 -24.76 1.21
CA GLY A 136 -11.86 -24.17 0.25
C GLY A 136 -11.34 -24.27 -1.18
N PHE A 137 -10.09 -23.89 -1.42
CA PHE A 137 -9.46 -24.08 -2.72
C PHE A 137 -9.46 -25.54 -3.17
N ASN A 138 -9.13 -26.48 -2.28
CA ASN A 138 -9.15 -27.91 -2.61
C ASN A 138 -10.54 -28.39 -3.04
N ALA A 139 -11.61 -27.84 -2.46
CA ALA A 139 -12.98 -28.16 -2.88
C ALA A 139 -13.34 -27.62 -4.29
N LEU A 140 -12.69 -26.50 -4.71
CA LEU A 140 -12.87 -25.89 -6.03
C LEU A 140 -11.95 -26.49 -7.11
N LEU A 141 -10.83 -27.16 -6.73
CA LEU A 141 -9.83 -27.63 -7.69
C LEU A 141 -10.44 -28.41 -8.85
N LYS A 142 -11.28 -29.37 -8.57
CA LYS A 142 -11.84 -30.24 -9.62
C LYS A 142 -12.66 -29.47 -10.66
N VAL A 143 -13.45 -28.47 -10.22
CA VAL A 143 -14.29 -27.69 -11.14
C VAL A 143 -13.48 -26.60 -11.87
N VAL A 144 -12.32 -26.18 -11.32
CA VAL A 144 -11.39 -25.25 -12.01
C VAL A 144 -10.48 -26.01 -12.98
N GLU A 145 -10.13 -27.28 -12.70
CA GLU A 145 -9.31 -28.13 -13.57
C GLU A 145 -10.11 -28.63 -14.78
N GLU A 146 -11.32 -29.11 -14.54
CA GLU A 146 -12.24 -29.67 -15.53
C GLU A 146 -13.60 -28.98 -15.44
N PRO A 147 -13.70 -27.71 -15.83
CA PRO A 147 -14.95 -26.98 -15.74
C PRO A 147 -15.95 -27.48 -16.78
N PRO A 148 -17.26 -27.43 -16.48
CA PRO A 148 -18.28 -27.55 -17.52
C PRO A 148 -18.07 -26.48 -18.60
N GLU A 149 -18.40 -26.75 -19.84
CA GLU A 149 -18.17 -25.86 -21.00
C GLU A 149 -18.78 -24.45 -20.83
N HIS A 150 -19.82 -24.34 -20.02
CA HIS A 150 -20.54 -23.11 -19.76
C HIS A 150 -20.03 -22.36 -18.53
N VAL A 151 -18.95 -22.80 -17.87
CA VAL A 151 -18.46 -22.22 -16.60
C VAL A 151 -17.14 -21.49 -16.80
N MET A 152 -17.03 -20.30 -16.21
CA MET A 152 -15.80 -19.52 -16.15
C MET A 152 -15.52 -19.00 -14.74
N PHE A 153 -14.23 -18.92 -14.40
CA PHE A 153 -13.77 -18.38 -13.13
C PHE A 153 -12.91 -17.13 -13.34
N ILE A 154 -13.12 -16.10 -12.52
CA ILE A 154 -12.28 -14.91 -12.48
C ILE A 154 -11.87 -14.69 -11.02
N PHE A 155 -10.63 -14.96 -10.71
CA PHE A 155 -10.05 -14.72 -9.39
C PHE A 155 -9.43 -13.32 -9.37
N ALA A 156 -9.80 -12.49 -8.40
CA ALA A 156 -9.17 -11.20 -8.16
C ALA A 156 -8.45 -11.23 -6.79
N THR A 157 -7.21 -10.76 -6.73
CA THR A 157 -6.41 -10.83 -5.50
C THR A 157 -5.40 -9.68 -5.39
N THR A 158 -5.16 -9.23 -4.18
CA THR A 158 -4.03 -8.33 -3.87
C THR A 158 -2.74 -9.10 -3.61
N GLU A 159 -2.82 -10.38 -3.26
CA GLU A 159 -1.69 -11.23 -2.86
C GLU A 159 -1.66 -12.53 -3.68
N PRO A 160 -1.12 -12.49 -4.92
CA PRO A 160 -1.13 -13.66 -5.81
C PRO A 160 -0.37 -14.86 -5.25
N ASP A 161 0.65 -14.63 -4.42
CA ASP A 161 1.46 -15.70 -3.85
C ASP A 161 0.74 -16.52 -2.78
N LYS A 162 -0.31 -15.97 -2.17
CA LYS A 162 -1.19 -16.69 -1.25
C LYS A 162 -2.23 -17.56 -1.96
N VAL A 163 -2.50 -17.33 -3.25
CA VAL A 163 -3.33 -18.23 -4.05
C VAL A 163 -2.55 -19.51 -4.34
N ILE A 164 -3.18 -20.67 -4.10
CA ILE A 164 -2.49 -21.95 -4.25
C ILE A 164 -1.95 -22.15 -5.67
N GLY A 165 -0.74 -22.74 -5.75
CA GLY A 165 -0.02 -22.92 -7.02
C GLY A 165 -0.79 -23.72 -8.07
N THR A 166 -1.64 -24.66 -7.65
CA THR A 166 -2.50 -25.46 -8.52
C THR A 166 -3.56 -24.65 -9.25
N ILE A 167 -4.14 -23.62 -8.61
CA ILE A 167 -5.06 -22.67 -9.26
C ILE A 167 -4.27 -21.71 -10.17
N ARG A 168 -3.15 -21.13 -9.67
CA ARG A 168 -2.32 -20.21 -10.47
C ARG A 168 -1.85 -20.81 -11.79
N SER A 169 -1.47 -22.09 -11.79
CA SER A 169 -0.97 -22.77 -13.00
C SER A 169 -2.04 -23.03 -14.06
N ARG A 170 -3.33 -22.91 -13.70
CA ARG A 170 -4.49 -23.17 -14.59
C ARG A 170 -5.24 -21.91 -14.98
N THR A 171 -4.77 -20.75 -14.50
CA THR A 171 -5.38 -19.45 -14.77
C THR A 171 -4.51 -18.62 -15.70
N HIS A 172 -5.11 -17.87 -16.60
CA HIS A 172 -4.42 -16.79 -17.32
C HIS A 172 -4.24 -15.60 -16.37
N HIS A 173 -2.98 -15.27 -16.07
CA HIS A 173 -2.61 -14.27 -15.09
C HIS A 173 -2.43 -12.89 -15.73
N TYR A 174 -3.14 -11.89 -15.21
CA TYR A 174 -3.11 -10.48 -15.62
C TYR A 174 -2.74 -9.60 -14.43
N PRO A 175 -1.50 -9.06 -14.38
CA PRO A 175 -1.05 -8.20 -13.29
C PRO A 175 -1.47 -6.75 -13.50
N PHE A 176 -2.29 -6.23 -12.62
CA PHE A 176 -2.64 -4.81 -12.51
C PHE A 176 -1.56 -4.05 -11.74
N ARG A 177 -1.40 -2.77 -12.05
CA ARG A 177 -0.37 -1.91 -11.43
C ARG A 177 -1.00 -0.64 -10.86
N LEU A 178 -0.28 0.00 -9.97
CA LEU A 178 -0.59 1.38 -9.58
C LEU A 178 -0.49 2.28 -10.80
N VAL A 179 -1.38 3.25 -10.88
CA VAL A 179 -1.41 4.20 -12.01
C VAL A 179 -0.42 5.33 -11.73
N PRO A 180 0.54 5.58 -12.64
CA PRO A 180 1.51 6.64 -12.45
C PRO A 180 0.85 8.03 -12.56
N PRO A 181 1.44 9.06 -11.91
CA PRO A 181 0.88 10.41 -11.87
C PRO A 181 0.59 11.01 -13.24
N GLU A 182 1.41 10.73 -14.25
CA GLU A 182 1.28 11.25 -15.62
C GLU A 182 -0.01 10.76 -16.31
N VAL A 183 -0.50 9.58 -15.92
CA VAL A 183 -1.75 8.99 -16.41
C VAL A 183 -2.93 9.39 -15.53
N MET A 184 -2.69 9.49 -14.21
CA MET A 184 -3.72 9.82 -13.23
C MET A 184 -4.16 11.30 -13.34
N ALA A 185 -3.22 12.23 -13.53
CA ALA A 185 -3.52 13.67 -13.52
C ALA A 185 -4.56 14.08 -14.58
N PRO A 186 -4.41 13.77 -15.89
CA PRO A 186 -5.40 14.13 -16.88
C PRO A 186 -6.76 13.47 -16.64
N TYR A 187 -6.79 12.28 -16.04
CA TYR A 187 -8.03 11.63 -15.65
C TYR A 187 -8.75 12.41 -14.54
N LEU A 188 -8.05 12.86 -13.51
CA LEU A 188 -8.63 13.65 -12.42
C LEU A 188 -9.09 15.04 -12.90
N GLU A 189 -8.35 15.66 -13.80
CA GLU A 189 -8.76 16.93 -14.44
C GLU A 189 -10.08 16.77 -15.17
N GLU A 190 -10.25 15.69 -15.92
CA GLU A 190 -11.50 15.36 -16.60
C GLU A 190 -12.64 15.11 -15.60
N VAL A 191 -12.39 14.42 -14.51
CA VAL A 191 -13.37 14.21 -13.42
C VAL A 191 -13.78 15.56 -12.84
N CYS A 192 -12.83 16.43 -12.48
CA CYS A 192 -13.13 17.76 -11.94
C CYS A 192 -13.95 18.60 -12.92
N ARG A 193 -13.62 18.54 -14.22
CA ARG A 193 -14.35 19.25 -15.27
C ARG A 193 -15.81 18.79 -15.35
N ARG A 194 -16.06 17.48 -15.30
CA ARG A 194 -17.42 16.90 -15.30
C ARG A 194 -18.21 17.27 -14.07
N GLU A 195 -17.57 17.30 -12.91
CA GLU A 195 -18.17 17.70 -11.62
C GLU A 195 -18.27 19.23 -11.49
N LYS A 196 -17.76 20.01 -12.46
CA LYS A 196 -17.74 21.48 -12.46
C LYS A 196 -16.99 22.06 -11.25
N ILE A 197 -15.94 21.43 -10.82
CA ILE A 197 -15.07 21.85 -9.73
C ILE A 197 -13.75 22.37 -10.32
N ALA A 198 -13.28 23.50 -9.78
CA ALA A 198 -12.00 24.11 -10.14
C ALA A 198 -10.98 23.91 -9.00
N PRO A 199 -10.11 22.91 -9.08
CA PRO A 199 -9.03 22.76 -8.10
C PRO A 199 -7.94 23.82 -8.37
N GLU A 200 -7.40 24.41 -7.30
CA GLU A 200 -6.18 25.22 -7.38
C GLU A 200 -4.97 24.35 -7.75
N ASN A 201 -3.92 25.03 -8.23
CA ASN A 201 -2.68 24.35 -8.56
C ASN A 201 -2.14 23.57 -7.35
N GLY A 202 -1.69 22.33 -7.58
CA GLY A 202 -1.20 21.44 -6.54
C GLY A 202 -2.27 20.56 -5.85
N VAL A 203 -3.55 20.90 -5.87
CA VAL A 203 -4.62 20.13 -5.20
C VAL A 203 -4.71 18.70 -5.74
N LEU A 204 -4.71 18.53 -7.07
CA LEU A 204 -4.78 17.18 -7.66
C LEU A 204 -3.54 16.34 -7.34
N LYS A 205 -2.38 16.96 -7.18
CA LYS A 205 -1.16 16.28 -6.78
C LYS A 205 -1.25 15.80 -5.33
N LEU A 206 -1.81 16.60 -4.43
CA LEU A 206 -2.10 16.16 -3.05
C LEU A 206 -3.05 14.95 -3.05
N ALA A 207 -4.10 14.99 -3.88
CA ALA A 207 -5.03 13.87 -3.99
C ALA A 207 -4.35 12.60 -4.54
N MET A 208 -3.51 12.72 -5.58
CA MET A 208 -2.73 11.60 -6.13
C MET A 208 -1.74 11.04 -5.13
N ARG A 209 -1.05 11.90 -4.39
CA ARG A 209 -0.12 11.49 -3.33
C ARG A 209 -0.85 10.71 -2.22
N ALA A 210 -2.01 11.21 -1.77
CA ALA A 210 -2.84 10.52 -0.77
C ALA A 210 -3.40 9.18 -1.26
N GLY A 211 -3.74 9.10 -2.55
CA GLY A 211 -4.27 7.89 -3.19
C GLY A 211 -3.21 6.86 -3.57
N GLY A 212 -1.91 7.23 -3.56
CA GLY A 212 -0.78 6.33 -3.77
C GLY A 212 -0.83 5.55 -5.09
N GLY A 213 -1.44 6.11 -6.16
CA GLY A 213 -1.59 5.47 -7.46
C GLY A 213 -2.81 4.52 -7.58
N SER A 214 -3.58 4.35 -6.51
CA SER A 214 -4.87 3.65 -6.53
C SER A 214 -5.96 4.59 -7.06
N VAL A 215 -6.59 4.25 -8.19
CA VAL A 215 -7.67 5.08 -8.78
C VAL A 215 -8.83 5.24 -7.81
N ARG A 216 -9.23 4.15 -7.12
CA ARG A 216 -10.32 4.16 -6.14
C ARG A 216 -10.03 5.09 -4.98
N ASP A 217 -8.84 4.98 -4.38
CA ASP A 217 -8.49 5.74 -3.20
C ASP A 217 -8.25 7.22 -3.56
N THR A 218 -7.63 7.50 -4.72
CA THR A 218 -7.49 8.87 -5.25
C THR A 218 -8.85 9.54 -5.50
N LEU A 219 -9.81 8.82 -6.10
CA LEU A 219 -11.16 9.35 -6.29
C LEU A 219 -11.90 9.54 -4.95
N SER A 220 -11.66 8.70 -3.96
CA SER A 220 -12.26 8.86 -2.63
C SER A 220 -11.71 10.09 -1.91
N VAL A 221 -10.40 10.34 -2.04
CA VAL A 221 -9.76 11.57 -1.53
C VAL A 221 -10.29 12.79 -2.26
N LEU A 222 -10.40 12.74 -3.59
CA LEU A 222 -10.95 13.84 -4.38
C LEU A 222 -12.40 14.15 -4.01
N ASP A 223 -13.22 13.15 -3.78
CA ASP A 223 -14.61 13.29 -3.29
C ASP A 223 -14.67 14.02 -1.94
N GLN A 224 -13.77 13.66 -1.02
CA GLN A 224 -13.63 14.33 0.27
C GLN A 224 -13.22 15.81 0.10
N LEU A 225 -12.26 16.09 -0.78
CA LEU A 225 -11.86 17.47 -1.08
C LEU A 225 -12.99 18.29 -1.71
N MET A 226 -13.77 17.69 -2.60
CA MET A 226 -14.94 18.34 -3.21
C MET A 226 -16.03 18.63 -2.19
N ALA A 227 -16.24 17.75 -1.21
CA ALA A 227 -17.22 17.98 -0.14
C ALA A 227 -16.83 19.16 0.77
N GLY A 228 -15.52 19.43 0.91
CA GLY A 228 -14.99 20.59 1.64
C GLY A 228 -14.83 21.87 0.81
N ALA A 229 -15.23 21.86 -0.47
CA ALA A 229 -15.03 23.00 -1.37
C ALA A 229 -15.92 24.19 -1.00
N ALA A 230 -15.38 25.38 -1.05
CA ALA A 230 -16.12 26.62 -0.95
C ALA A 230 -16.72 26.99 -2.34
N GLY A 231 -18.01 26.73 -2.53
CA GLY A 231 -18.62 26.83 -3.84
C GLY A 231 -18.09 25.74 -4.80
N ASN A 232 -17.56 26.16 -5.96
CA ASN A 232 -17.01 25.23 -6.96
C ASN A 232 -15.48 25.22 -6.97
N LYS A 233 -14.81 25.73 -5.92
CA LYS A 233 -13.35 25.89 -5.88
C LYS A 233 -12.75 25.14 -4.68
N ILE A 234 -11.73 24.33 -4.95
CA ILE A 234 -10.92 23.69 -3.91
C ILE A 234 -9.62 24.49 -3.81
N THR A 235 -9.37 25.13 -2.67
CA THR A 235 -8.10 25.82 -2.42
C THR A 235 -7.02 24.85 -1.95
N TYR A 236 -5.76 25.19 -2.22
CA TYR A 236 -4.62 24.38 -1.79
C TYR A 236 -4.57 24.27 -0.25
N ASP A 237 -4.76 25.37 0.47
CA ASP A 237 -4.73 25.39 1.93
C ASP A 237 -5.83 24.52 2.55
N SER A 238 -7.05 24.57 2.00
CA SER A 238 -8.13 23.71 2.47
C SER A 238 -7.85 22.22 2.22
N ALA A 239 -7.22 21.90 1.09
CA ALA A 239 -6.83 20.52 0.77
C ALA A 239 -5.73 20.01 1.71
N VAL A 240 -4.71 20.83 1.99
CA VAL A 240 -3.65 20.51 2.96
C VAL A 240 -4.24 20.25 4.34
N ALA A 241 -5.09 21.17 4.82
CA ALA A 241 -5.73 21.05 6.13
C ALA A 241 -6.63 19.80 6.24
N LEU A 242 -7.46 19.54 5.21
CA LEU A 242 -8.39 18.42 5.22
C LEU A 242 -7.70 17.05 5.14
N LEU A 243 -6.58 16.97 4.44
CA LEU A 243 -5.80 15.74 4.29
C LEU A 243 -4.77 15.55 5.42
N GLY A 244 -4.63 16.53 6.30
CA GLY A 244 -3.67 16.51 7.39
C GLY A 244 -2.20 16.54 6.95
N TYR A 245 -1.95 17.05 5.73
CA TYR A 245 -0.58 17.27 5.27
C TYR A 245 0.05 18.46 5.96
N THR A 246 1.36 18.40 6.13
CA THR A 246 2.12 19.55 6.64
C THR A 246 2.34 20.55 5.50
N PRO A 247 2.12 21.86 5.74
CA PRO A 247 2.48 22.89 4.78
C PRO A 247 3.93 22.77 4.34
N ASP A 248 4.18 22.91 3.03
CA ASP A 248 5.53 22.77 2.44
C ASP A 248 6.52 23.78 3.04
N THR A 249 6.01 24.92 3.48
CA THR A 249 6.82 25.94 4.19
C THR A 249 7.41 25.41 5.50
N LEU A 250 6.63 24.67 6.31
CA LEU A 250 7.11 24.08 7.56
C LEU A 250 8.14 22.97 7.32
N ILE A 251 7.96 22.18 6.26
CA ILE A 251 8.94 21.16 5.86
C ILE A 251 10.25 21.82 5.39
N SER A 252 10.13 22.86 4.57
CA SER A 252 11.31 23.62 4.10
C SER A 252 12.05 24.29 5.26
N ASP A 253 11.31 24.90 6.19
CA ASP A 253 11.88 25.52 7.40
C ASP A 253 12.58 24.51 8.29
N ALA A 254 12.05 23.30 8.43
CA ALA A 254 12.69 22.21 9.17
C ALA A 254 14.03 21.83 8.53
N VAL A 255 14.04 21.63 7.20
CA VAL A 255 15.27 21.26 6.47
C VAL A 255 16.29 22.39 6.53
N ASP A 256 15.87 23.66 6.36
CA ASP A 256 16.77 24.83 6.48
C ASP A 256 17.38 24.94 7.88
N ALA A 257 16.61 24.66 8.94
CA ALA A 257 17.13 24.63 10.31
C ALA A 257 18.16 23.50 10.51
N VAL A 258 17.93 22.32 9.89
CA VAL A 258 18.89 21.21 9.89
C VAL A 258 20.16 21.57 9.11
N CYS A 259 20.05 22.23 7.95
CA CYS A 259 21.19 22.73 7.17
C CYS A 259 22.06 23.65 8.04
N ALA A 260 21.42 24.63 8.68
CA ALA A 260 22.08 25.61 9.53
C ALA A 260 22.58 25.05 10.89
N GLY A 261 22.16 23.88 11.31
CA GLY A 261 22.40 23.34 12.64
C GLY A 261 21.70 24.14 13.74
N ASP A 262 20.62 24.87 13.41
CA ASP A 262 19.87 25.73 14.31
C ASP A 262 18.78 24.96 15.06
N GLY A 263 19.10 24.55 16.28
CA GLY A 263 18.19 23.83 17.17
C GLY A 263 16.98 24.64 17.58
N ALA A 264 17.13 25.94 17.83
CA ALA A 264 16.01 26.77 18.26
C ALA A 264 14.95 26.88 17.15
N ARG A 265 15.41 27.13 15.92
CA ARG A 265 14.51 27.16 14.74
C ARG A 265 13.83 25.83 14.49
N LEU A 266 14.55 24.72 14.63
CA LEU A 266 13.96 23.38 14.42
C LEU A 266 12.88 23.05 15.47
N TYR A 267 13.13 23.40 16.73
CA TYR A 267 12.13 23.24 17.80
C TYR A 267 10.92 24.17 17.64
N ASP A 268 11.10 25.39 17.11
CA ASP A 268 9.99 26.28 16.75
C ASP A 268 9.09 25.68 15.66
N VAL A 269 9.69 24.99 14.67
CA VAL A 269 8.92 24.24 13.66
C VAL A 269 8.14 23.08 14.31
N VAL A 270 8.76 22.31 15.21
CA VAL A 270 8.07 21.23 15.94
C VAL A 270 6.89 21.79 16.74
N GLU A 271 7.06 22.92 17.41
CA GLU A 271 5.98 23.60 18.15
C GLU A 271 4.85 24.02 17.22
N LYS A 272 5.15 24.62 16.06
CA LYS A 272 4.15 25.01 15.04
C LYS A 272 3.39 23.80 14.50
N VAL A 273 4.03 22.64 14.31
CA VAL A 273 3.37 21.40 13.91
C VAL A 273 2.39 20.92 14.97
N VAL A 274 2.80 20.91 16.23
CA VAL A 274 1.99 20.41 17.34
C VAL A 274 0.84 21.37 17.66
N VAL A 275 1.10 22.68 17.79
CA VAL A 275 0.09 23.70 18.10
C VAL A 275 -0.85 23.92 16.92
N GLY A 276 -0.34 23.82 15.69
CA GLY A 276 -1.15 23.90 14.46
C GLY A 276 -2.07 22.71 14.25
N GLY A 277 -1.99 21.66 15.10
CA GLY A 277 -2.85 20.49 15.04
C GLY A 277 -2.53 19.54 13.87
N PHE A 278 -1.34 19.66 13.26
CA PHE A 278 -0.90 18.73 12.23
C PHE A 278 -0.53 17.38 12.83
N ASP A 279 -0.72 16.31 12.06
CA ASP A 279 -0.34 14.97 12.48
C ASP A 279 1.20 14.85 12.52
N PRO A 280 1.79 14.59 13.70
CA PRO A 280 3.24 14.44 13.84
C PRO A 280 3.84 13.33 12.98
N ARG A 281 3.14 12.23 12.81
CA ARG A 281 3.59 11.13 11.95
C ARG A 281 3.63 11.56 10.48
N LYS A 282 2.58 12.27 10.06
CA LYS A 282 2.49 12.79 8.69
C LYS A 282 3.58 13.81 8.39
N PHE A 283 3.89 14.67 9.36
CA PHE A 283 5.04 15.59 9.27
C PHE A 283 6.35 14.84 9.01
N VAL A 284 6.60 13.74 9.74
CA VAL A 284 7.83 12.95 9.57
C VAL A 284 7.83 12.20 8.21
N GLU A 285 6.69 11.70 7.74
CA GLU A 285 6.54 11.11 6.40
C GLU A 285 6.81 12.15 5.30
N ASP A 286 6.30 13.37 5.46
CA ASP A 286 6.51 14.48 4.53
C ASP A 286 7.97 14.95 4.53
N LEU A 287 8.61 15.00 5.72
CA LEU A 287 10.02 15.28 5.85
C LEU A 287 10.91 14.22 5.18
N LEU A 288 10.58 12.93 5.35
CA LEU A 288 11.27 11.84 4.66
C LEU A 288 11.15 11.95 3.14
N SER A 289 9.95 12.29 2.65
CA SER A 289 9.72 12.53 1.23
C SER A 289 10.58 13.67 0.70
N ARG A 290 10.71 14.75 1.46
CA ARG A 290 11.59 15.89 1.11
C ARG A 290 13.06 15.47 1.05
N VAL A 291 13.54 14.73 2.05
CA VAL A 291 14.92 14.22 2.09
C VAL A 291 15.20 13.28 0.92
N ARG A 292 14.24 12.41 0.53
CA ARG A 292 14.33 11.58 -0.66
C ARG A 292 14.50 12.44 -1.93
N ASP A 293 13.74 13.51 -2.06
CA ASP A 293 13.82 14.38 -3.23
C ASP A 293 15.19 15.09 -3.30
N LEU A 294 15.74 15.49 -2.14
CA LEU A 294 17.10 16.03 -2.05
C LEU A 294 18.16 15.00 -2.44
N LEU A 295 18.01 13.73 -2.02
CA LEU A 295 18.89 12.63 -2.43
C LEU A 295 18.84 12.40 -3.94
N VAL A 296 17.63 12.37 -4.54
CA VAL A 296 17.44 12.22 -5.97
C VAL A 296 18.10 13.35 -6.75
N LEU A 297 17.93 14.61 -6.30
CA LEU A 297 18.60 15.78 -6.89
C LEU A 297 20.14 15.69 -6.80
N THR A 298 20.65 15.25 -5.64
CA THR A 298 22.10 15.10 -5.43
C THR A 298 22.71 14.04 -6.35
N LEU A 299 21.97 12.93 -6.62
CA LEU A 299 22.47 11.80 -7.41
C LEU A 299 22.23 11.96 -8.92
N ALA A 300 21.07 12.49 -9.32
CA ALA A 300 20.65 12.55 -10.72
C ALA A 300 20.72 13.95 -11.35
N GLY A 301 21.01 14.97 -10.57
CA GLY A 301 21.15 16.35 -11.06
C GLY A 301 19.90 16.83 -11.80
N ASP A 302 20.08 17.48 -12.96
CA ASP A 302 18.99 18.03 -13.77
C ASP A 302 18.05 16.98 -14.37
N ASN A 303 18.46 15.72 -14.43
CA ASN A 303 17.62 14.60 -14.89
C ASN A 303 16.61 14.14 -13.83
N ALA A 304 16.67 14.70 -12.62
CA ALA A 304 15.79 14.32 -11.50
C ALA A 304 14.34 14.81 -11.62
N ARG A 305 14.05 15.77 -12.51
CA ARG A 305 12.73 16.45 -12.59
C ARG A 305 11.53 15.51 -12.72
N SER A 306 11.66 14.42 -13.46
CA SER A 306 10.59 13.44 -13.66
C SER A 306 10.34 12.51 -12.46
N VAL A 307 11.26 12.51 -11.47
CA VAL A 307 11.23 11.59 -10.33
C VAL A 307 10.92 12.30 -9.02
N LEU A 308 10.95 13.63 -9.00
CA LEU A 308 10.65 14.41 -7.79
C LEU A 308 9.18 14.28 -7.39
N SER A 309 8.94 14.04 -6.11
CA SER A 309 7.59 13.91 -5.55
C SER A 309 6.92 15.27 -5.30
N SER A 310 7.70 16.33 -5.16
CA SER A 310 7.19 17.68 -4.93
C SER A 310 6.99 18.45 -6.22
N ASP A 311 5.85 19.11 -6.33
CA ASP A 311 5.57 20.08 -7.39
C ASP A 311 6.29 21.37 -7.08
N THR A 312 7.52 21.44 -7.53
CA THR A 312 8.35 22.60 -7.30
C THR A 312 7.97 23.70 -8.27
N GLY A 313 7.19 24.70 -7.81
CA GLY A 313 7.21 26.01 -8.45
C GLY A 313 8.67 26.52 -8.51
N ALA A 314 9.01 27.39 -9.45
CA ALA A 314 10.40 27.83 -9.71
C ALA A 314 11.19 28.22 -8.44
N GLY A 315 10.57 28.88 -7.46
CA GLY A 315 11.21 29.24 -6.19
C GLY A 315 11.46 28.06 -5.24
N SER A 316 10.69 27.00 -5.33
CA SER A 316 10.86 25.78 -4.52
C SER A 316 11.99 24.89 -5.08
N GLU A 317 12.22 24.90 -6.39
CA GLU A 317 13.33 24.12 -7.01
C GLU A 317 14.70 24.70 -6.60
N GLU A 318 14.83 26.02 -6.55
CA GLU A 318 16.07 26.68 -6.07
C GLU A 318 16.35 26.35 -4.60
N ALA A 319 15.31 26.36 -3.75
CA ALA A 319 15.45 25.97 -2.35
C ALA A 319 15.89 24.53 -2.20
N LEU A 320 15.30 23.60 -2.98
CA LEU A 320 15.70 22.18 -3.00
C LEU A 320 17.17 22.00 -3.42
N ARG A 321 17.60 22.68 -4.48
CA ARG A 321 18.99 22.61 -4.95
C ARG A 321 19.98 23.13 -3.90
N ARG A 322 19.67 24.25 -3.26
CA ARG A 322 20.47 24.80 -2.17
C ARG A 322 20.57 23.81 -1.01
N GLN A 323 19.44 23.31 -0.51
CA GLN A 323 19.38 22.33 0.57
C GLN A 323 20.17 21.05 0.25
N ALA A 324 20.05 20.55 -0.99
CA ALA A 324 20.78 19.37 -1.46
C ALA A 324 22.30 19.60 -1.46
N GLN A 325 22.74 20.77 -1.91
CA GLN A 325 24.17 21.14 -1.92
C GLN A 325 24.74 21.33 -0.51
N GLU A 326 23.99 21.98 0.39
CA GLU A 326 24.42 22.23 1.77
C GLU A 326 24.56 20.97 2.60
N LEU A 327 23.61 20.02 2.45
CA LEU A 327 23.64 18.76 3.20
C LEU A 327 24.61 17.73 2.59
N GLY A 328 24.65 17.62 1.27
CA GLY A 328 25.45 16.62 0.57
C GLY A 328 24.97 15.18 0.81
N LEU A 329 25.48 14.26 -0.01
CA LEU A 329 25.00 12.88 -0.06
C LEU A 329 25.09 12.14 1.28
N VAL A 330 26.23 12.23 1.95
CA VAL A 330 26.50 11.46 3.19
C VAL A 330 25.55 11.88 4.31
N ARG A 331 25.37 13.21 4.50
CA ARG A 331 24.48 13.73 5.56
C ARG A 331 23.01 13.44 5.23
N LEU A 332 22.61 13.58 3.96
CA LEU A 332 21.25 13.24 3.52
C LEU A 332 20.92 11.77 3.75
N THR A 333 21.85 10.84 3.47
CA THR A 333 21.65 9.40 3.73
C THR A 333 21.46 9.14 5.22
N SER A 334 22.32 9.72 6.07
CA SER A 334 22.19 9.58 7.53
C SER A 334 20.87 10.16 8.06
N ILE A 335 20.44 11.33 7.56
CA ILE A 335 19.16 11.95 7.91
C ILE A 335 18.00 11.04 7.51
N ALA A 336 18.03 10.45 6.31
CA ALA A 336 16.99 9.54 5.83
C ALA A 336 16.87 8.30 6.74
N GLU A 337 17.98 7.71 7.15
CA GLU A 337 18.01 6.58 8.10
C GLU A 337 17.40 6.96 9.46
N ILE A 338 17.83 8.09 10.03
CA ILE A 338 17.29 8.59 11.30
C ILE A 338 15.77 8.80 11.24
N ILE A 339 15.27 9.42 10.15
CA ILE A 339 13.84 9.68 9.98
C ILE A 339 13.08 8.37 9.79
N ASN A 340 13.61 7.43 9.00
CA ASN A 340 12.99 6.13 8.78
C ASN A 340 12.85 5.32 10.08
N ASP A 341 13.88 5.29 10.90
CA ASP A 341 13.86 4.63 12.21
C ASP A 341 12.88 5.30 13.17
N ALA A 342 12.81 6.63 13.16
CA ALA A 342 11.84 7.38 13.95
C ALA A 342 10.39 7.04 13.53
N LEU A 343 10.11 6.91 12.23
CA LEU A 343 8.79 6.52 11.71
C LEU A 343 8.36 5.13 12.21
N ALA A 344 9.27 4.15 12.18
CA ALA A 344 8.99 2.81 12.71
C ALA A 344 8.62 2.86 14.21
N GLY A 345 9.26 3.77 14.95
CA GLY A 345 8.99 3.99 16.37
C GLY A 345 7.72 4.79 16.68
N MET A 346 7.08 5.48 15.73
CA MET A 346 5.92 6.35 16.01
C MET A 346 4.63 5.62 16.36
N SER A 347 4.58 4.30 16.15
CA SER A 347 3.49 3.44 16.62
C SER A 347 3.75 3.02 18.07
N GLY A 348 3.01 3.55 19.05
CA GLY A 348 3.15 3.12 20.44
C GLY A 348 2.73 4.14 21.51
N ALA A 349 2.94 3.81 22.78
CA ALA A 349 2.43 4.54 23.95
C ALA A 349 3.12 5.87 24.25
N THR A 350 4.22 6.22 23.55
CA THR A 350 4.95 7.47 23.80
C THR A 350 4.28 8.65 23.08
N SER A 351 4.21 9.81 23.73
CA SER A 351 3.65 11.03 23.14
C SER A 351 4.28 11.34 21.78
N PRO A 352 3.49 11.53 20.72
CA PRO A 352 4.00 11.91 19.40
C PRO A 352 4.86 13.17 19.42
N ARG A 353 4.52 14.17 20.26
CA ARG A 353 5.30 15.38 20.49
C ARG A 353 6.72 15.07 20.96
N MET A 354 6.85 14.24 22.00
CA MET A 354 8.17 13.87 22.54
C MET A 354 9.03 13.18 21.49
N ARG A 355 8.43 12.35 20.63
CA ARG A 355 9.15 11.69 19.53
C ARG A 355 9.65 12.66 18.48
N LEU A 356 8.87 13.71 18.16
CA LEU A 356 9.32 14.78 17.27
C LEU A 356 10.50 15.56 17.88
N GLU A 357 10.42 15.88 19.17
CA GLU A 357 11.49 16.58 19.88
C GLU A 357 12.79 15.75 19.91
N LEU A 358 12.69 14.44 20.15
CA LEU A 358 13.83 13.54 20.08
C LEU A 358 14.39 13.41 18.66
N LEU A 359 13.53 13.32 17.65
CA LEU A 359 13.94 13.31 16.25
C LEU A 359 14.68 14.60 15.89
N ALA A 360 14.16 15.76 16.30
CA ALA A 360 14.80 17.05 16.08
C ALA A 360 16.22 17.09 16.68
N ALA A 361 16.37 16.57 17.90
CA ALA A 361 17.69 16.47 18.53
C ALA A 361 18.65 15.55 17.73
N GLN A 362 18.17 14.42 17.24
CA GLN A 362 18.99 13.48 16.46
C GLN A 362 19.43 14.05 15.11
N LEU A 363 18.57 14.81 14.43
CA LEU A 363 18.87 15.44 13.15
C LEU A 363 19.96 16.53 13.24
N LEU A 364 20.15 17.10 14.43
CA LEU A 364 21.15 18.15 14.68
C LEU A 364 22.53 17.60 15.08
N VAL A 365 22.63 16.33 15.47
CA VAL A 365 23.91 15.71 15.83
C VAL A 365 24.74 15.47 14.56
N PRO A 366 25.93 16.07 14.41
CA PRO A 366 26.77 15.81 13.24
C PRO A 366 27.24 14.37 13.22
N GLY A 367 26.86 13.60 12.18
CA GLY A 367 27.53 12.38 11.76
C GLY A 367 27.59 11.24 12.79
N ARG A 368 26.46 10.58 13.09
CA ARG A 368 26.49 9.16 13.48
C ARG A 368 26.44 8.33 12.20
N GLY A 369 27.63 8.01 11.66
CA GLY A 369 27.76 6.88 10.75
C GLY A 369 27.35 5.59 11.47
N PRO A 370 27.05 4.47 10.74
CA PRO A 370 26.64 3.22 11.35
C PRO A 370 27.63 2.86 12.44
N ALA A 371 27.10 2.49 13.61
CA ALA A 371 27.88 2.18 14.81
C ALA A 371 28.90 1.07 14.50
N GLY A 372 30.10 1.47 14.12
CA GLY A 372 31.30 0.70 14.22
C GLY A 372 31.62 0.58 15.68
N ASP A 373 31.60 -0.64 16.20
CA ASP A 373 32.08 -1.06 17.52
C ASP A 373 33.50 -0.50 17.74
N GLY A 374 33.65 0.50 18.60
CA GLY A 374 34.91 1.16 18.88
C GLY A 374 34.78 2.11 20.04
N GLY A 375 34.63 1.56 21.23
CA GLY A 375 34.69 2.33 22.48
C GLY A 375 35.99 3.09 22.61
N GLN A 376 35.90 4.43 22.61
CA GLN A 376 36.90 5.27 23.27
C GLN A 376 36.17 6.28 24.14
N SER A 377 36.13 5.92 25.39
CA SER A 377 35.77 6.79 26.52
C SER A 377 36.80 7.91 26.60
N MET A 378 36.41 9.15 26.25
CA MET A 378 37.20 10.33 26.62
C MET A 378 36.90 10.68 28.07
N VAL A 379 37.85 10.38 28.93
CA VAL A 379 37.96 10.93 30.29
C VAL A 379 38.70 12.26 30.19
N PRO A 380 38.25 13.36 30.83
CA PRO A 380 39.00 14.60 30.84
C PRO A 380 40.23 14.51 31.74
N SER A 381 41.38 14.94 31.23
CA SER A 381 42.62 15.16 31.96
C SER A 381 42.48 16.26 33.00
N GLY A 382 42.72 15.96 34.24
CA GLY A 382 43.03 16.88 35.31
C GLY A 382 44.33 16.44 35.99
N SER A 383 45.28 17.36 36.07
CA SER A 383 46.67 17.25 36.42
C SER A 383 46.95 16.99 37.91
N ASP A 384 48.10 16.29 38.11
CA ASP A 384 49.09 16.41 39.22
C ASP A 384 48.76 15.96 40.64
N THR A 385 49.43 14.97 41.16
CA THR A 385 50.67 15.07 41.95
C THR A 385 51.13 13.70 42.50
N SER A 386 52.41 13.54 42.50
CA SER A 386 53.30 12.49 42.98
C SER A 386 53.05 11.90 44.37
N ALA A 387 53.25 10.57 44.53
CA ALA A 387 54.20 10.02 45.49
C ALA A 387 54.20 8.49 45.51
N SER A 388 55.39 7.97 45.43
CA SER A 388 55.99 6.64 45.66
C SER A 388 55.34 5.71 46.67
N ALA A 389 55.30 4.40 46.36
CA ALA A 389 55.97 3.27 47.03
C ALA A 389 55.40 1.92 46.60
N GLN A 390 56.28 1.04 46.14
CA GLN A 390 56.11 -0.42 46.03
C GLN A 390 56.57 -1.07 47.38
N PRO A 391 56.51 -2.45 47.58
CA PRO A 391 55.73 -3.52 46.93
C PRO A 391 55.15 -4.54 47.96
N GLY A 392 54.33 -5.49 47.47
CA GLY A 392 53.94 -6.63 48.30
C GLY A 392 53.12 -7.68 47.50
N ALA A 393 53.78 -8.72 47.09
CA ALA A 393 53.23 -9.93 46.46
C ALA A 393 52.40 -10.77 47.44
N LYS A 394 51.37 -11.45 46.91
CA LYS A 394 50.99 -12.87 47.22
C LYS A 394 49.82 -13.31 46.32
N GLU A 395 50.15 -14.22 45.42
CA GLU A 395 49.69 -15.59 45.25
C GLU A 395 48.18 -15.85 45.18
N ALA A 396 47.86 -16.46 44.05
CA ALA A 396 46.61 -17.16 43.67
C ALA A 396 46.39 -18.47 44.48
N PRO A 397 45.23 -19.11 44.40
CA PRO A 397 45.28 -20.43 43.78
C PRO A 397 44.21 -20.74 42.73
N ARG A 398 44.68 -21.47 41.75
CA ARG A 398 43.98 -22.33 40.78
C ARG A 398 43.22 -23.46 41.46
N VAL A 399 42.05 -23.83 40.93
CA VAL A 399 41.54 -25.22 40.87
C VAL A 399 40.58 -25.30 39.70
N GLN A 400 40.91 -25.90 38.67
CA GLN A 400 40.90 -27.27 38.13
C GLN A 400 39.63 -27.60 37.32
N GLN A 401 39.92 -28.01 36.10
CA GLN A 401 39.04 -28.60 35.08
C GLN A 401 38.75 -30.06 35.33
N ARG A 402 37.60 -30.52 34.71
CA ARG A 402 37.31 -31.83 34.11
C ARG A 402 36.46 -32.82 34.94
N PRO A 403 35.82 -33.82 34.28
CA PRO A 403 35.60 -34.06 32.85
C PRO A 403 34.17 -34.52 32.47
N ALA A 404 34.01 -34.78 31.18
CA ALA A 404 32.86 -35.31 30.43
C ALA A 404 32.47 -36.76 30.81
N GLY A 405 31.22 -37.15 30.51
CA GLY A 405 30.79 -38.54 30.47
C GLY A 405 29.31 -38.75 30.16
N ALA A 406 29.03 -39.13 28.90
CA ALA A 406 28.13 -40.18 28.41
C ALA A 406 26.60 -40.10 28.61
N ASN A 407 25.90 -39.85 27.52
CA ASN A 407 25.02 -40.80 26.80
C ASN A 407 24.05 -41.66 27.64
N THR A 408 22.72 -41.45 27.47
CA THR A 408 21.72 -42.50 27.21
C THR A 408 20.34 -41.90 26.89
N ASP A 409 19.84 -42.18 25.69
CA ASP A 409 18.45 -42.28 25.22
C ASP A 409 17.89 -43.67 25.71
N PRO A 410 16.63 -44.08 25.66
CA PRO A 410 15.39 -43.45 25.28
C PRO A 410 14.12 -43.86 26.08
N ARG A 411 12.96 -43.28 25.71
CA ARG A 411 11.59 -43.85 25.77
C ARG A 411 10.95 -44.14 27.11
N ARG A 412 9.86 -43.40 27.35
CA ARG A 412 8.55 -43.71 27.99
C ARG A 412 8.02 -42.45 28.64
N GLY A 413 6.75 -42.01 28.47
CA GLY A 413 5.51 -42.70 28.29
C GLY A 413 4.41 -41.67 28.06
N TYR A 414 3.56 -42.02 27.17
CA TYR A 414 2.28 -41.42 26.89
C TYR A 414 1.33 -41.57 28.07
N VAL A 415 0.72 -40.51 28.56
CA VAL A 415 -0.50 -40.58 29.39
C VAL A 415 -1.52 -39.60 28.81
N ARG A 416 -2.61 -40.18 28.28
CA ARG A 416 -3.88 -39.47 27.99
C ARG A 416 -4.59 -39.17 29.31
N PRO A 417 -5.35 -38.11 29.45
CA PRO A 417 -6.51 -38.07 30.32
C PRO A 417 -7.80 -38.23 29.49
N GLN A 418 -8.58 -39.17 29.95
CA GLN A 418 -9.94 -39.50 29.52
C GLN A 418 -10.94 -38.45 30.02
N GLU A 419 -11.96 -38.29 29.19
CA GLU A 419 -13.37 -38.07 29.47
C GLU A 419 -13.81 -37.55 30.85
N TYR A 420 -14.51 -36.41 30.84
CA TYR A 420 -15.64 -36.20 31.77
C TYR A 420 -16.88 -35.85 30.92
N SER A 421 -17.73 -36.90 30.81
CA SER A 421 -19.09 -36.83 30.35
C SER A 421 -20.01 -36.83 31.57
N ASN A 422 -21.12 -36.09 31.43
CA ASN A 422 -22.41 -36.22 32.15
C ASN A 422 -22.67 -35.45 33.44
N ARG A 423 -23.75 -34.77 33.28
CA ARG A 423 -24.91 -34.38 34.12
C ARG A 423 -25.00 -32.87 34.24
N ILE A 424 -26.14 -32.25 33.89
CA ILE A 424 -27.47 -32.45 34.51
C ILE A 424 -28.55 -31.94 33.53
N LYS A 425 -29.63 -32.72 33.45
CA LYS A 425 -31.00 -32.33 33.06
C LYS A 425 -31.58 -31.36 34.08
N GLN A 426 -32.13 -30.28 33.66
CA GLN A 426 -33.51 -29.81 33.86
C GLN A 426 -33.75 -28.61 32.97
#